data_15d8fd9dc27397b99d2514ebee59931c
#
_entry.id   15d8fd9dc27397b99d2514ebee59931c
#
_cell.length_a   1.000
_cell.length_b   1.000
_cell.length_c   1.000
_cell.angle_alpha   90.00
_cell.angle_beta   90.00
_cell.angle_gamma   90.00
#
_symmetry.space_group_name_H-M   'P 1'
#
loop_
_entity.id
_entity.type
_entity.pdbx_description
1 polymer ?
#
loop_
_entity_poly.entity_id
_entity_poly.type
_entity_poly.pdbx_seq_one_letter_code
_entity_poly.pdbx_strand_id
1 'polypeptide(L)'
;YIHISIQVNMSDDIKRVVYTLVNDFSKYRNISITDIPDEAKIIKDMDTLGFLRINAKRVSPRGSREDIIILVLDENKKYSLNSPELKKLLGNVDNEEATKNNTLDEVILVVGGAFETKKNLLDVIKSYQQREVKGVDINGRSAFYTLIYYRNLKRCIPECVGVPKHILMSTEETQSFCESQLKTVKDFPFILHTDPQILWIGGRPGQMVKIIRDSEATCNYIAYRTII
;
A
#
# COMPACT_ATOMS: atom_id res chain seq x y z
N TYR A 1 -22.44 5.07 6.29
CA TYR A 1 -21.64 6.23 6.75
C TYR A 1 -21.40 6.06 8.24
N ILE A 2 -20.19 5.69 8.63
CA ILE A 2 -19.80 5.65 10.03
C ILE A 2 -19.34 7.07 10.38
N HIS A 3 -20.17 7.80 11.12
CA HIS A 3 -19.80 9.09 11.70
C HIS A 3 -18.88 8.83 12.90
N ILE A 4 -17.57 8.99 12.70
CA ILE A 4 -16.60 8.98 13.79
C ILE A 4 -16.46 10.43 14.25
N SER A 5 -17.15 10.80 15.32
CA SER A 5 -16.98 12.09 15.99
C SER A 5 -15.83 11.98 17.00
N ILE A 6 -14.70 12.60 16.69
CA ILE A 6 -13.44 12.43 17.42
C ILE A 6 -13.13 13.73 18.19
N GLN A 7 -13.26 13.68 19.52
CA GLN A 7 -12.71 14.68 20.41
C GLN A 7 -11.52 14.06 21.15
N VAL A 8 -10.28 14.29 20.75
CA VAL A 8 -9.04 14.28 21.55
C VAL A 8 -7.81 14.56 20.66
N ASN A 9 -6.77 15.16 21.18
CA ASN A 9 -5.45 15.61 20.73
C ASN A 9 -4.63 14.77 19.72
N MET A 10 -5.25 13.90 18.95
CA MET A 10 -4.63 13.23 17.82
C MET A 10 -4.54 14.22 16.65
N SER A 11 -3.47 14.27 15.90
CA SER A 11 -3.37 15.19 14.76
C SER A 11 -4.51 14.90 13.77
N ASP A 12 -5.17 15.94 13.28
CA ASP A 12 -6.27 15.83 12.31
C ASP A 12 -5.84 15.04 11.05
N ASP A 13 -4.55 15.04 10.78
CA ASP A 13 -3.95 14.28 9.68
C ASP A 13 -4.08 12.75 9.87
N ILE A 14 -3.82 12.22 11.06
CA ILE A 14 -3.95 10.77 11.34
C ILE A 14 -5.41 10.34 11.22
N LYS A 15 -6.34 11.13 11.77
CA LYS A 15 -7.78 10.86 11.66
C LYS A 15 -8.21 10.75 10.21
N ARG A 16 -7.82 11.75 9.42
CA ARG A 16 -8.13 11.81 7.99
C ARG A 16 -7.52 10.64 7.22
N VAL A 17 -6.28 10.29 7.53
CA VAL A 17 -5.57 9.15 6.92
C VAL A 17 -6.29 7.84 7.24
N VAL A 18 -6.65 7.58 8.49
CA VAL A 18 -7.38 6.37 8.89
C VAL A 18 -8.76 6.32 8.22
N TYR A 19 -9.48 7.44 8.20
CA TYR A 19 -10.77 7.52 7.50
C TYR A 19 -10.63 7.16 6.02
N THR A 20 -9.67 7.77 5.33
CA THR A 20 -9.43 7.50 3.90
C THR A 20 -8.98 6.05 3.65
N LEU A 21 -8.16 5.48 4.54
CA LEU A 21 -7.77 4.07 4.45
C LEU A 21 -8.97 3.13 4.51
N VAL A 22 -9.87 3.37 5.45
CA VAL A 22 -11.02 2.50 5.68
C VAL A 22 -12.08 2.63 4.58
N ASN A 23 -12.39 3.85 4.15
CA ASN A 23 -13.54 4.11 3.28
C ASN A 23 -13.20 4.13 1.78
N ASP A 24 -12.04 4.66 1.42
CA ASP A 24 -11.68 4.88 0.01
C ASP A 24 -10.58 3.94 -0.46
N PHE A 25 -9.44 3.95 0.22
CA PHE A 25 -8.27 3.20 -0.19
C PHE A 25 -8.52 1.69 -0.24
N SER A 26 -9.23 1.15 0.75
CA SER A 26 -9.62 -0.27 0.80
C SER A 26 -10.42 -0.68 -0.44
N LYS A 27 -11.36 0.18 -0.87
CA LYS A 27 -12.21 -0.04 -2.06
C LYS A 27 -11.38 -0.09 -3.34
N TYR A 28 -10.51 0.91 -3.57
CA TYR A 28 -9.69 0.96 -4.79
C TYR A 28 -8.64 -0.14 -4.84
N ARG A 29 -8.15 -0.56 -3.69
CA ARG A 29 -7.15 -1.63 -3.57
C ARG A 29 -7.76 -3.02 -3.53
N ASN A 30 -9.08 -3.11 -3.52
CA ASN A 30 -9.83 -4.35 -3.47
C ASN A 30 -9.47 -5.21 -2.24
N ILE A 31 -9.45 -4.55 -1.07
CA ILE A 31 -9.18 -5.18 0.23
C ILE A 31 -10.37 -4.98 1.16
N SER A 32 -10.64 -5.96 2.01
CA SER A 32 -11.65 -5.91 3.07
C SER A 32 -10.96 -5.78 4.42
N ILE A 33 -11.27 -4.73 5.16
CA ILE A 33 -10.75 -4.55 6.51
C ILE A 33 -11.53 -5.45 7.45
N THR A 34 -10.84 -6.33 8.14
CA THR A 34 -11.46 -7.35 9.02
C THR A 34 -11.72 -6.83 10.42
N ASP A 35 -10.92 -5.88 10.87
CA ASP A 35 -11.03 -5.30 12.22
C ASP A 35 -10.90 -3.77 12.10
N ILE A 36 -12.04 -3.08 12.00
CA ILE A 36 -12.07 -1.62 11.99
C ILE A 36 -11.87 -1.16 13.43
N PRO A 37 -10.71 -0.54 13.76
CA PRO A 37 -10.46 -0.10 15.11
C PRO A 37 -11.44 0.99 15.52
N ASP A 38 -12.00 0.88 16.72
CA ASP A 38 -12.75 1.97 17.32
C ASP A 38 -11.82 3.13 17.71
N GLU A 39 -12.39 4.29 17.96
CA GLU A 39 -11.65 5.50 18.29
C GLU A 39 -10.79 5.32 19.55
N ALA A 40 -11.32 4.67 20.57
CA ALA A 40 -10.60 4.44 21.83
C ALA A 40 -9.37 3.56 21.63
N LYS A 41 -9.47 2.53 20.78
CA LYS A 41 -8.36 1.66 20.40
C LYS A 41 -7.31 2.43 19.59
N ILE A 42 -7.73 3.24 18.61
CA ILE A 42 -6.81 4.06 17.81
C ILE A 42 -5.98 4.97 18.72
N ILE A 43 -6.64 5.71 19.63
CA ILE A 43 -5.96 6.61 20.55
C ILE A 43 -5.00 5.83 21.46
N LYS A 44 -5.47 4.75 22.07
CA LYS A 44 -4.68 3.93 22.97
C LYS A 44 -3.44 3.36 22.29
N ASP A 45 -3.59 2.76 21.11
CA ASP A 45 -2.50 2.13 20.38
C ASP A 45 -1.49 3.17 19.90
N MET A 46 -1.97 4.29 19.36
CA MET A 46 -1.11 5.41 19.00
C MET A 46 -0.38 5.98 20.21
N ASP A 47 -1.04 6.09 21.38
CA ASP A 47 -0.44 6.64 22.59
C ASP A 47 0.56 5.71 23.26
N THR A 48 0.34 4.43 23.23
CA THR A 48 1.20 3.45 23.92
C THR A 48 2.27 2.89 23.02
N LEU A 49 1.93 2.55 21.78
CA LEU A 49 2.80 1.84 20.85
C LEU A 49 3.47 2.76 19.81
N GLY A 50 2.89 3.94 19.52
CA GLY A 50 3.34 4.85 18.48
C GLY A 50 2.95 4.41 17.06
N PHE A 51 2.14 3.37 16.94
CA PHE A 51 1.59 2.91 15.66
C PHE A 51 0.20 2.28 15.85
N LEU A 52 -0.59 2.29 14.80
CA LEU A 52 -1.86 1.59 14.71
C LEU A 52 -1.71 0.41 13.74
N ARG A 53 -2.15 -0.78 14.16
CA ARG A 53 -2.23 -1.96 13.31
C ARG A 53 -3.69 -2.20 12.88
N ILE A 54 -3.89 -2.34 11.58
CA ILE A 54 -5.17 -2.67 10.97
C ILE A 54 -4.96 -3.96 10.16
N ASN A 55 -5.78 -4.98 10.43
CA ASN A 55 -5.77 -6.20 9.66
C ASN A 55 -6.81 -6.13 8.54
N ALA A 56 -6.45 -6.63 7.38
CA ALA A 56 -7.30 -6.66 6.21
C ALA A 56 -7.07 -7.95 5.42
N LYS A 57 -8.00 -8.26 4.52
CA LYS A 57 -7.89 -9.37 3.58
C LYS A 57 -8.08 -8.90 2.15
N ARG A 58 -7.37 -9.51 1.23
CA ARG A 58 -7.59 -9.27 -0.19
C ARG A 58 -8.88 -9.96 -0.64
N VAL A 59 -9.74 -9.23 -1.34
CA VAL A 59 -11.01 -9.77 -1.86
C VAL A 59 -10.76 -10.84 -2.92
N SER A 60 -9.71 -10.67 -3.73
CA SER A 60 -9.27 -11.68 -4.69
C SER A 60 -7.90 -12.20 -4.27
N PRO A 61 -7.83 -13.35 -3.58
CA PRO A 61 -6.57 -13.91 -3.10
C PRO A 61 -5.56 -14.16 -4.23
N ARG A 62 -4.28 -13.99 -3.92
CA ARG A 62 -3.16 -14.32 -4.83
C ARG A 62 -2.61 -15.69 -4.43
N GLY A 63 -3.19 -16.74 -4.98
CA GLY A 63 -2.94 -18.11 -4.53
C GLY A 63 -3.51 -18.32 -3.11
N SER A 64 -2.69 -18.80 -2.18
CA SER A 64 -3.07 -18.97 -0.76
C SER A 64 -2.92 -17.70 0.09
N ARG A 65 -2.41 -16.60 -0.49
CA ARG A 65 -2.09 -15.38 0.26
C ARG A 65 -3.23 -14.37 0.14
N GLU A 66 -3.82 -14.02 1.26
CA GLU A 66 -4.93 -13.08 1.34
C GLU A 66 -4.77 -12.03 2.46
N ASP A 67 -3.97 -12.33 3.48
CA ASP A 67 -3.83 -11.46 4.65
C ASP A 67 -2.99 -10.22 4.32
N ILE A 68 -3.45 -9.08 4.80
CA ILE A 68 -2.78 -7.78 4.66
C ILE A 68 -2.69 -7.13 6.03
N ILE A 69 -1.53 -6.61 6.36
CA ILE A 69 -1.31 -5.84 7.58
C ILE A 69 -1.02 -4.39 7.19
N ILE A 70 -1.79 -3.46 7.73
CA ILE A 70 -1.57 -2.03 7.56
C ILE A 70 -1.05 -1.47 8.88
N LEU A 71 0.13 -0.84 8.84
CA LEU A 71 0.75 -0.19 9.98
C LEU A 71 0.78 1.32 9.74
N VAL A 72 -0.01 2.06 10.50
CA VAL A 72 -0.02 3.53 10.49
C VAL A 72 0.90 4.03 11.59
N LEU A 73 2.01 4.69 11.22
CA LEU A 73 3.03 5.15 12.16
C LEU A 73 2.83 6.64 12.49
N ASP A 74 2.80 6.99 13.76
CA ASP A 74 2.67 8.40 14.18
C ASP A 74 3.98 9.18 13.92
N GLU A 75 3.87 10.32 13.23
CA GLU A 75 5.01 11.18 12.90
C GLU A 75 5.38 12.18 14.01
N ASN A 76 4.41 12.51 14.88
CA ASN A 76 4.52 13.66 15.78
C ASN A 76 5.01 13.32 17.19
N LYS A 77 5.37 12.06 17.45
CA LYS A 77 5.54 11.61 18.81
C LYS A 77 6.92 11.64 19.40
N LYS A 78 6.90 11.87 20.74
CA LYS A 78 7.94 11.46 21.69
C LYS A 78 8.40 10.01 21.52
N TYR A 79 7.60 9.18 20.86
CA TYR A 79 7.82 7.76 20.59
C TYR A 79 8.05 7.47 19.10
N SER A 80 8.66 8.41 18.37
CA SER A 80 9.04 8.10 16.98
C SER A 80 9.91 6.84 16.99
N LEU A 81 9.39 5.78 16.39
CA LEU A 81 10.13 4.53 16.22
C LEU A 81 11.54 4.84 15.70
N ASN A 82 12.56 4.41 16.40
CA ASN A 82 13.91 4.41 15.89
C ASN A 82 14.13 3.19 14.97
N SER A 83 15.25 3.15 14.26
CA SER A 83 15.53 2.06 13.32
C SER A 83 15.54 0.66 13.96
N PRO A 84 16.07 0.45 15.20
CA PRO A 84 15.98 -0.83 15.89
C PRO A 84 14.56 -1.25 16.24
N GLU A 85 13.73 -0.30 16.71
CA GLU A 85 12.32 -0.56 17.04
C GLU A 85 11.49 -0.91 15.81
N LEU A 86 11.69 -0.18 14.72
CA LEU A 86 11.04 -0.50 13.44
C LEU A 86 11.47 -1.88 12.93
N LYS A 87 12.76 -2.23 12.99
CA LYS A 87 13.24 -3.57 12.65
C LYS A 87 12.60 -4.65 13.50
N LYS A 88 12.48 -4.41 14.81
CA LYS A 88 11.83 -5.35 15.73
C LYS A 88 10.35 -5.51 15.41
N LEU A 89 9.65 -4.40 15.12
CA LEU A 89 8.24 -4.42 14.72
C LEU A 89 8.03 -5.24 13.45
N LEU A 90 8.80 -4.96 12.39
CA LEU A 90 8.70 -5.68 11.12
C LEU A 90 9.13 -7.14 11.27
N GLY A 91 10.18 -7.42 12.06
CA GLY A 91 10.62 -8.78 12.36
C GLY A 91 9.58 -9.58 13.16
N ASN A 92 8.84 -8.93 14.06
CA ASN A 92 7.72 -9.58 14.75
C ASN A 92 6.57 -9.91 13.79
N VAL A 93 6.25 -9.01 12.86
CA VAL A 93 5.26 -9.27 11.81
C VAL A 93 5.66 -10.46 10.95
N ASP A 94 6.92 -10.51 10.48
CA ASP A 94 7.42 -11.63 9.70
C ASP A 94 7.34 -12.96 10.50
N ASN A 95 7.73 -12.96 11.77
CA ASN A 95 7.73 -14.16 12.62
C ASN A 95 6.30 -14.60 12.96
N GLU A 96 5.38 -13.67 13.23
CA GLU A 96 3.99 -13.97 13.55
C GLU A 96 3.30 -14.67 12.38
N GLU A 97 3.50 -14.18 11.17
CA GLU A 97 2.90 -14.74 9.96
C GLU A 97 3.66 -16.00 9.44
N ALA A 98 4.95 -16.15 9.75
CA ALA A 98 5.68 -17.38 9.46
C ALA A 98 5.10 -18.59 10.21
N THR A 99 4.46 -18.36 11.36
CA THR A 99 3.77 -19.40 12.14
C THR A 99 2.36 -19.72 11.65
N LYS A 100 1.74 -18.81 10.86
CA LYS A 100 0.34 -18.88 10.40
C LYS A 100 0.20 -19.30 8.92
N ASN A 101 0.71 -20.43 8.52
CA ASN A 101 0.44 -21.03 7.18
C ASN A 101 0.80 -20.19 5.95
N ASN A 102 1.66 -19.18 6.06
CA ASN A 102 2.15 -18.38 4.93
C ASN A 102 1.02 -17.66 4.14
N THR A 103 0.06 -17.08 4.85
CA THR A 103 -1.09 -16.39 4.24
C THR A 103 -0.86 -14.88 4.03
N LEU A 104 0.23 -14.31 4.56
CA LEU A 104 0.53 -12.89 4.44
C LEU A 104 0.92 -12.52 3.01
N ASP A 105 0.10 -11.69 2.36
CA ASP A 105 0.35 -11.18 1.00
C ASP A 105 1.12 -9.86 1.02
N GLU A 106 0.74 -8.94 1.94
CA GLU A 106 1.28 -7.60 1.92
C GLU A 106 1.34 -6.93 3.29
N VAL A 107 2.39 -6.13 3.51
CA VAL A 107 2.53 -5.21 4.64
C VAL A 107 2.54 -3.78 4.12
N ILE A 108 1.55 -2.98 4.49
CA ILE A 108 1.42 -1.59 4.07
C ILE A 108 1.87 -0.69 5.22
N LEU A 109 2.96 0.05 5.01
CA LEU A 109 3.49 1.03 5.96
C LEU A 109 2.98 2.41 5.58
N VAL A 110 2.21 3.04 6.44
CA VAL A 110 1.67 4.39 6.26
C VAL A 110 2.39 5.33 7.20
N VAL A 111 3.12 6.29 6.63
CA VAL A 111 4.04 7.15 7.37
C VAL A 111 3.81 8.63 7.09
N GLY A 112 4.08 9.48 8.06
CA GLY A 112 4.02 10.92 7.89
C GLY A 112 5.24 11.51 7.17
N GLY A 113 5.17 12.80 6.81
CA GLY A 113 6.23 13.51 6.08
C GLY A 113 7.56 13.58 6.83
N ALA A 114 7.53 13.57 8.16
CA ALA A 114 8.74 13.55 8.98
C ALA A 114 9.63 12.30 8.74
N PHE A 115 9.06 11.22 8.26
CA PHE A 115 9.83 10.01 7.89
C PHE A 115 10.67 10.22 6.63
N GLU A 116 10.31 11.15 5.74
CA GLU A 116 11.10 11.44 4.53
C GLU A 116 12.51 11.93 4.85
N THR A 117 12.67 12.63 5.97
CA THR A 117 13.97 13.16 6.43
C THR A 117 14.77 12.14 7.25
N LYS A 118 14.14 11.06 7.71
CA LYS A 118 14.78 10.02 8.53
C LYS A 118 15.37 8.91 7.65
N LYS A 119 16.51 9.21 7.01
CA LYS A 119 17.18 8.30 6.08
C LYS A 119 17.35 6.88 6.63
N ASN A 120 17.73 6.73 7.89
CA ASN A 120 17.94 5.42 8.53
C ASN A 120 16.65 4.58 8.59
N LEU A 121 15.48 5.21 8.74
CA LEU A 121 14.20 4.49 8.73
C LEU A 121 13.80 4.06 7.32
N LEU A 122 14.01 4.94 6.34
CA LEU A 122 13.79 4.60 4.94
C LEU A 122 14.68 3.46 4.48
N ASP A 123 15.93 3.43 4.92
CA ASP A 123 16.88 2.34 4.59
C ASP A 123 16.42 1.00 5.19
N VAL A 124 15.83 1.01 6.40
CA VAL A 124 15.18 -0.19 6.96
C VAL A 124 14.05 -0.67 6.07
N ILE A 125 13.12 0.21 5.71
CA ILE A 125 11.97 -0.15 4.87
C ILE A 125 12.44 -0.67 3.51
N LYS A 126 13.38 0.01 2.88
CA LYS A 126 13.99 -0.44 1.61
C LYS A 126 14.63 -1.80 1.71
N SER A 127 15.29 -2.12 2.84
CA SER A 127 15.90 -3.44 3.04
C SER A 127 14.85 -4.57 3.07
N TYR A 128 13.65 -4.31 3.59
CA TYR A 128 12.54 -5.25 3.55
C TYR A 128 11.93 -5.36 2.15
N GLN A 129 11.74 -4.24 1.44
CA GLN A 129 11.28 -4.25 0.05
C GLN A 129 12.23 -5.00 -0.89
N GLN A 130 13.54 -4.88 -0.68
CA GLN A 130 14.55 -5.56 -1.51
C GLN A 130 14.65 -7.07 -1.27
N ARG A 131 14.15 -7.58 -0.13
CA ARG A 131 14.11 -9.04 0.12
C ARG A 131 13.27 -9.77 -0.92
N GLU A 132 12.19 -9.15 -1.36
CA GLU A 132 11.33 -9.73 -2.39
C GLU A 132 11.98 -9.74 -3.77
N VAL A 133 12.74 -8.67 -4.12
CA VAL A 133 13.43 -8.57 -5.43
C VAL A 133 14.55 -9.62 -5.58
N LYS A 134 15.17 -10.03 -4.48
CA LYS A 134 16.23 -11.06 -4.50
C LYS A 134 15.71 -12.49 -4.46
N GLY A 135 14.39 -12.64 -4.48
CA GLY A 135 13.74 -13.96 -4.48
C GLY A 135 14.10 -14.74 -3.23
N VAL A 136 13.15 -14.83 -2.32
CA VAL A 136 13.10 -15.94 -1.39
C VAL A 136 14.03 -15.87 -0.19
N ASP A 137 13.46 -15.54 0.94
CA ASP A 137 13.80 -16.16 2.20
C ASP A 137 13.89 -17.69 1.99
N ILE A 138 14.82 -18.37 2.69
CA ILE A 138 15.10 -19.82 2.62
C ILE A 138 13.82 -20.70 2.69
N ASN A 139 12.68 -20.10 3.08
CA ASN A 139 11.37 -20.74 3.21
C ASN A 139 10.33 -20.31 2.17
N GLY A 140 10.68 -19.55 1.13
CA GLY A 140 9.71 -19.12 0.11
C GLY A 140 8.71 -18.05 0.55
N ARG A 141 8.99 -17.32 1.62
CA ARG A 141 8.05 -16.48 2.36
C ARG A 141 8.51 -15.04 2.40
N SER A 142 8.08 -14.19 1.49
CA SER A 142 8.19 -12.75 1.72
C SER A 142 6.88 -12.06 1.36
N ALA A 143 6.31 -11.37 2.34
CA ALA A 143 5.23 -10.43 2.09
C ALA A 143 5.76 -9.25 1.27
N PHE A 144 4.92 -8.67 0.44
CA PHE A 144 5.25 -7.43 -0.26
C PHE A 144 5.17 -6.25 0.70
N TYR A 145 6.22 -5.43 0.75
CA TYR A 145 6.25 -4.25 1.62
C TYR A 145 5.97 -2.98 0.82
N THR A 146 4.83 -2.34 1.07
CA THR A 146 4.43 -1.08 0.43
C THR A 146 4.61 0.08 1.40
N LEU A 147 5.28 1.15 0.96
CA LEU A 147 5.40 2.40 1.72
C LEU A 147 4.46 3.46 1.13
N ILE A 148 3.59 4.03 1.97
CA ILE A 148 2.65 5.09 1.60
C ILE A 148 2.83 6.27 2.55
N TYR A 149 2.94 7.47 2.00
CA TYR A 149 2.99 8.68 2.80
C TYR A 149 1.59 9.23 3.08
N TYR A 150 1.37 9.85 4.24
CA TYR A 150 0.10 10.49 4.63
C TYR A 150 -0.43 11.41 3.53
N ARG A 151 0.44 12.18 2.85
CA ARG A 151 0.03 13.06 1.75
C ARG A 151 -0.74 12.33 0.63
N ASN A 152 -0.43 11.05 0.40
CA ASN A 152 -1.10 10.23 -0.61
C ASN A 152 -2.48 9.72 -0.16
N LEU A 153 -2.81 9.89 1.13
CA LEU A 153 -4.06 9.46 1.74
C LEU A 153 -4.90 10.62 2.31
N LYS A 154 -4.41 11.87 2.18
CA LYS A 154 -5.18 13.05 2.63
C LYS A 154 -6.43 13.31 1.78
N ARG A 155 -6.51 12.71 0.59
CA ARG A 155 -7.66 12.76 -0.32
C ARG A 155 -7.68 11.52 -1.20
N CYS A 156 -8.85 11.19 -1.72
CA CYS A 156 -9.00 10.11 -2.69
C CYS A 156 -8.39 10.53 -4.03
N ILE A 157 -7.14 10.13 -4.29
CA ILE A 157 -6.41 10.53 -5.50
C ILE A 157 -7.10 10.02 -6.77
N PRO A 158 -7.62 8.78 -6.84
CA PRO A 158 -8.33 8.30 -8.03
C PRO A 158 -9.57 9.11 -8.42
N GLU A 159 -10.17 9.84 -7.48
CA GLU A 159 -11.35 10.69 -7.72
C GLU A 159 -11.01 12.16 -7.99
N CYS A 160 -9.73 12.52 -7.97
CA CYS A 160 -9.33 13.89 -8.25
C CYS A 160 -9.55 14.25 -9.74
N VAL A 161 -10.08 15.43 -9.97
CA VAL A 161 -10.28 15.96 -11.33
C VAL A 161 -8.95 15.99 -12.09
N GLY A 162 -8.97 15.51 -13.33
CA GLY A 162 -7.78 15.44 -14.20
C GLY A 162 -6.86 14.25 -13.96
N VAL A 163 -7.14 13.41 -12.95
CA VAL A 163 -6.40 12.17 -12.73
C VAL A 163 -6.98 11.06 -13.62
N PRO A 164 -6.18 10.48 -14.53
CA PRO A 164 -6.66 9.43 -15.43
C PRO A 164 -7.01 8.16 -14.65
N LYS A 165 -7.98 7.40 -15.15
CA LYS A 165 -8.32 6.11 -14.57
C LYS A 165 -7.22 5.09 -14.84
N HIS A 166 -6.68 4.48 -13.77
CA HIS A 166 -5.68 3.41 -13.83
C HIS A 166 -6.33 2.08 -13.51
N ILE A 167 -6.10 1.08 -14.33
CA ILE A 167 -6.66 -0.28 -14.18
C ILE A 167 -5.50 -1.27 -14.30
N LEU A 168 -5.27 -2.08 -13.27
CA LEU A 168 -4.32 -3.18 -13.34
C LEU A 168 -4.85 -4.23 -14.31
N MET A 169 -3.99 -4.69 -15.20
CA MET A 169 -4.30 -5.78 -16.11
C MET A 169 -4.07 -7.12 -15.40
N SER A 170 -4.92 -8.09 -15.69
CA SER A 170 -4.68 -9.46 -15.23
C SER A 170 -3.47 -10.07 -15.97
N THR A 171 -2.98 -11.20 -15.49
CA THR A 171 -1.88 -11.92 -16.16
C THR A 171 -2.30 -12.36 -17.57
N GLU A 172 -3.51 -12.87 -17.70
CA GLU A 172 -4.10 -13.35 -18.95
C GLU A 172 -4.31 -12.20 -19.94
N GLU A 173 -4.87 -11.07 -19.47
CA GLU A 173 -5.02 -9.85 -20.29
C GLU A 173 -3.68 -9.32 -20.76
N THR A 174 -2.68 -9.30 -19.86
CA THR A 174 -1.32 -8.83 -20.17
C THR A 174 -0.68 -9.71 -21.24
N GLN A 175 -0.78 -11.04 -21.10
CA GLN A 175 -0.23 -11.97 -22.05
C GLN A 175 -0.88 -11.82 -23.44
N SER A 176 -2.22 -11.88 -23.51
CA SER A 176 -2.96 -11.70 -24.76
C SER A 176 -2.64 -10.37 -25.44
N PHE A 177 -2.53 -9.30 -24.65
CA PHE A 177 -2.19 -7.97 -25.18
C PHE A 177 -0.76 -7.94 -25.72
N CYS A 178 0.22 -8.45 -25.00
CA CYS A 178 1.62 -8.51 -25.46
C CYS A 178 1.77 -9.35 -26.75
N GLU A 179 1.09 -10.48 -26.84
CA GLU A 179 1.07 -11.33 -28.04
C GLU A 179 0.45 -10.58 -29.24
N SER A 180 -0.66 -9.87 -29.05
CA SER A 180 -1.30 -9.09 -30.10
C SER A 180 -0.42 -7.96 -30.64
N GLN A 181 0.45 -7.40 -29.80
CA GLN A 181 1.38 -6.31 -30.16
C GLN A 181 2.75 -6.84 -30.60
N LEU A 182 2.99 -8.15 -30.57
CA LEU A 182 4.31 -8.77 -30.83
C LEU A 182 5.41 -8.15 -29.95
N LYS A 183 5.09 -7.88 -28.66
CA LYS A 183 5.95 -7.21 -27.69
C LYS A 183 6.00 -7.99 -26.39
N THR A 184 7.02 -7.70 -25.60
CA THR A 184 7.12 -8.16 -24.21
C THR A 184 6.71 -7.03 -23.25
N VAL A 185 6.43 -7.36 -22.00
CA VAL A 185 6.10 -6.38 -20.97
C VAL A 185 7.18 -5.29 -20.82
N LYS A 186 8.44 -5.63 -21.10
CA LYS A 186 9.59 -4.70 -21.00
C LYS A 186 9.66 -3.68 -22.14
N ASP A 187 8.95 -3.88 -23.23
CA ASP A 187 8.96 -3.00 -24.39
C ASP A 187 7.98 -1.83 -24.25
N PHE A 188 7.20 -1.81 -23.19
CA PHE A 188 6.27 -0.71 -22.90
C PHE A 188 6.90 0.35 -21.99
N PRO A 189 6.44 1.61 -22.07
CA PRO A 189 6.88 2.67 -21.16
C PRO A 189 6.67 2.28 -19.70
N PHE A 190 7.54 2.76 -18.82
CA PHE A 190 7.51 2.42 -17.40
C PHE A 190 6.69 3.42 -16.57
N ILE A 191 6.19 2.93 -15.43
CA ILE A 191 5.64 3.71 -14.34
C ILE A 191 6.19 3.15 -13.03
N LEU A 192 6.51 4.03 -12.09
CA LEU A 192 7.07 3.60 -10.81
C LEU A 192 5.98 2.96 -9.94
N HIS A 193 6.33 1.88 -9.21
CA HIS A 193 5.43 1.30 -8.20
C HIS A 193 5.12 2.28 -7.05
N THR A 194 5.95 3.32 -6.88
CA THR A 194 5.75 4.42 -5.91
C THR A 194 4.85 5.54 -6.44
N ASP A 195 4.39 5.47 -7.70
CA ASP A 195 3.42 6.42 -8.24
C ASP A 195 2.13 6.38 -7.39
N PRO A 196 1.56 7.54 -6.99
CA PRO A 196 0.38 7.59 -6.15
C PRO A 196 -0.80 6.76 -6.66
N GLN A 197 -1.06 6.77 -7.98
CA GLN A 197 -2.15 5.95 -8.56
C GLN A 197 -1.86 4.46 -8.47
N ILE A 198 -0.61 4.05 -8.69
CA ILE A 198 -0.19 2.65 -8.58
C ILE A 198 -0.28 2.17 -7.13
N LEU A 199 0.10 3.03 -6.16
CA LEU A 199 -0.09 2.74 -4.74
C LEU A 199 -1.56 2.53 -4.39
N TRP A 200 -2.47 3.34 -4.93
CA TRP A 200 -3.90 3.24 -4.67
C TRP A 200 -4.53 1.96 -5.23
N ILE A 201 -4.14 1.54 -6.42
CA ILE A 201 -4.68 0.31 -7.04
C ILE A 201 -3.93 -0.97 -6.67
N GLY A 202 -2.85 -0.86 -5.87
CA GLY A 202 -2.07 -2.02 -5.40
C GLY A 202 -1.22 -2.68 -6.48
N GLY A 203 -0.71 -1.89 -7.41
CA GLY A 203 0.17 -2.40 -8.47
C GLY A 203 1.54 -2.79 -7.95
N ARG A 204 2.10 -3.87 -8.52
CA ARG A 204 3.42 -4.41 -8.17
C ARG A 204 4.36 -4.41 -9.37
N PRO A 205 5.68 -4.34 -9.14
CA PRO A 205 6.66 -4.46 -10.22
C PRO A 205 6.41 -5.71 -11.09
N GLY A 206 6.57 -5.54 -12.40
CA GLY A 206 6.30 -6.57 -13.39
C GLY A 206 4.86 -6.65 -13.90
N GLN A 207 3.90 -6.01 -13.26
CA GLN A 207 2.51 -5.92 -13.75
C GLN A 207 2.37 -4.82 -14.79
N MET A 208 1.33 -4.92 -15.61
CA MET A 208 0.93 -3.85 -16.55
C MET A 208 -0.30 -3.10 -16.04
N VAL A 209 -0.33 -1.81 -16.34
CA VAL A 209 -1.44 -0.92 -16.05
C VAL A 209 -1.96 -0.26 -17.33
N LYS A 210 -3.28 -0.28 -17.50
CA LYS A 210 -4.01 0.43 -18.54
C LYS A 210 -4.46 1.78 -17.97
N ILE A 211 -4.09 2.87 -18.65
CA ILE A 211 -4.39 4.24 -18.24
C ILE A 211 -5.34 4.84 -19.26
N ILE A 212 -6.53 5.20 -18.83
CA ILE A 212 -7.58 5.79 -19.67
C ILE A 212 -7.57 7.29 -19.41
N ARG A 213 -7.27 8.06 -20.46
CA ARG A 213 -7.26 9.53 -20.43
C ARG A 213 -8.37 10.06 -21.31
N ASP A 214 -9.23 10.88 -20.73
CA ASP A 214 -10.16 11.67 -21.51
C ASP A 214 -9.39 12.78 -22.24
N SER A 215 -9.59 12.90 -23.54
CA SER A 215 -8.99 13.93 -24.36
C SER A 215 -10.06 14.55 -25.27
N GLU A 216 -10.17 15.85 -25.26
CA GLU A 216 -11.11 16.58 -26.13
C GLU A 216 -10.86 16.31 -27.62
N ALA A 217 -9.58 16.04 -27.97
CA ALA A 217 -9.18 15.81 -29.35
C ALA A 217 -9.34 14.37 -29.85
N THR A 218 -9.19 13.37 -28.96
CA THR A 218 -9.13 11.93 -29.32
C THR A 218 -10.18 11.08 -28.64
N CYS A 219 -11.14 11.67 -27.93
CA CYS A 219 -12.13 11.03 -27.08
C CYS A 219 -11.48 10.24 -25.93
N ASN A 220 -11.16 8.98 -26.07
CA ASN A 220 -10.51 8.20 -25.02
C ASN A 220 -9.14 7.71 -25.51
N TYR A 221 -8.06 8.29 -24.99
CA TYR A 221 -6.72 7.78 -25.24
C TYR A 221 -6.34 6.75 -24.20
N ILE A 222 -5.93 5.57 -24.65
CA ILE A 222 -5.49 4.49 -23.77
C ILE A 222 -3.97 4.35 -23.85
N ALA A 223 -3.30 4.48 -22.71
CA ALA A 223 -1.88 4.21 -22.58
C ALA A 223 -1.66 2.94 -21.75
N TYR A 224 -0.63 2.19 -22.10
CA TYR A 224 -0.19 1.00 -21.36
C TYR A 224 1.19 1.25 -20.79
N ARG A 225 1.41 0.88 -19.53
CA ARG A 225 2.70 1.03 -18.87
C ARG A 225 3.03 -0.19 -18.03
N THR A 226 4.31 -0.49 -17.94
CA THR A 226 4.86 -1.53 -17.07
C THR A 226 5.28 -0.91 -15.75
N ILE A 227 4.87 -1.52 -14.65
CA ILE A 227 5.23 -1.10 -13.29
C ILE A 227 6.64 -1.61 -12.96
N ILE A 228 7.51 -0.70 -12.49
CA ILE A 228 8.89 -0.97 -12.07
C ILE A 228 9.17 -0.49 -10.65
#